data_9136797415468edb8f8afef6ea7a71b8
#
_entry.id   9136797415468edb8f8afef6ea7a71b8
#
_cell.length_a   1.000
_cell.length_b   1.000
_cell.length_c   1.000
_cell.angle_alpha   90.00
_cell.angle_beta   90.00
_cell.angle_gamma   90.00
#
_symmetry.space_group_name_H-M   'P 1'
#
loop_
_entity.id
_entity.type
_entity.pdbx_description
1 polymer ?
#
loop_
_entity_poly.entity_id
_entity_poly.type
_entity_poly.pdbx_seq_one_letter_code
_entity_poly.pdbx_strand_id
1 'polypeptide(L)'
;MKNIVFMMDIDLEGKGDHDNRYHSKRRLPYQYSIASWRQWCEKHNCELFVLNDLLFPNTEMPICFQRHYIFDLMKANNIEYDQILSVDADTIVHPDCPNFFEMTNGKYTVVQIDGSWDWIMRSIENYSNHIFNGFKMPWDQYFDSGFWIVNKKHKDFEKSMTDFYWENKEKLQQIEQTFHNGTEQTPLNFMLHTNNIDITLLPYEYNMNDMHRKGVLDEDLTMTKTGWIYQYNAIPNNKNYEAATYWMQKTYEHLYGKLND
;
A
#
# COMPACT_ATOMS: atom_id res chain seq x y z
N MET A 1 -20.78 -10.52 6.58
CA MET A 1 -19.52 -10.64 5.84
C MET A 1 -18.37 -10.41 6.81
N LYS A 2 -17.34 -11.24 6.74
CA LYS A 2 -16.14 -11.09 7.57
C LYS A 2 -15.06 -10.42 6.72
N ASN A 3 -14.85 -9.12 6.91
CA ASN A 3 -13.85 -8.36 6.19
C ASN A 3 -12.63 -8.15 7.07
N ILE A 4 -11.45 -8.20 6.47
CA ILE A 4 -10.16 -8.05 7.14
C ILE A 4 -9.45 -6.81 6.59
N VAL A 5 -8.90 -5.99 7.45
CA VAL A 5 -7.87 -5.01 7.11
C VAL A 5 -6.52 -5.60 7.48
N PHE A 6 -5.67 -5.78 6.50
CA PHE A 6 -4.32 -6.31 6.65
C PHE A 6 -3.30 -5.20 6.53
N MET A 7 -2.37 -5.15 7.47
CA MET A 7 -1.30 -4.17 7.53
C MET A 7 0.02 -4.83 7.92
N MET A 8 1.13 -4.39 7.37
CA MET A 8 2.46 -4.84 7.78
C MET A 8 3.14 -3.73 8.59
N ASP A 9 3.29 -3.94 9.90
CA ASP A 9 4.04 -3.08 10.81
C ASP A 9 5.32 -3.80 11.26
N ILE A 10 6.33 -3.74 10.41
CA ILE A 10 7.58 -4.51 10.60
C ILE A 10 8.73 -3.56 10.87
N ASP A 11 9.41 -3.80 11.99
CA ASP A 11 10.70 -3.16 12.26
C ASP A 11 11.78 -3.79 11.38
N LEU A 12 12.33 -2.98 10.48
CA LEU A 12 13.39 -3.39 9.57
C LEU A 12 14.80 -3.11 10.12
N GLU A 13 14.93 -2.60 11.35
CA GLU A 13 16.24 -2.34 11.95
C GLU A 13 17.07 -3.63 12.01
N GLY A 14 18.24 -3.61 11.37
CA GLY A 14 19.15 -4.77 11.33
C GLY A 14 18.71 -5.93 10.43
N LYS A 15 17.57 -5.86 9.75
CA LYS A 15 17.06 -6.93 8.88
C LYS A 15 17.51 -6.83 7.42
N GLY A 16 18.48 -5.96 7.16
CA GLY A 16 19.03 -5.70 5.83
C GLY A 16 18.14 -4.79 4.99
N ASP A 17 18.78 -4.07 4.10
CA ASP A 17 18.10 -3.14 3.20
C ASP A 17 18.22 -3.68 1.78
N HIS A 18 17.10 -3.88 1.11
CA HIS A 18 17.06 -4.24 -0.30
C HIS A 18 17.41 -3.03 -1.18
N ASP A 19 17.20 -1.84 -0.63
CA ASP A 19 17.45 -0.57 -1.26
C ASP A 19 18.02 0.41 -0.23
N ASN A 20 19.22 0.95 -0.50
CA ASN A 20 19.89 1.98 0.31
C ASN A 20 19.04 3.24 0.57
N ARG A 21 17.84 3.35 0.01
CA ARG A 21 16.88 4.43 0.26
C ARG A 21 16.21 4.35 1.63
N TYR A 22 16.22 3.18 2.27
CA TYR A 22 15.54 2.93 3.54
C TYR A 22 16.51 2.70 4.69
N HIS A 23 17.59 3.47 4.74
CA HIS A 23 18.48 3.51 5.91
C HIS A 23 17.72 4.00 7.12
N SER A 24 17.08 3.12 7.83
CA SER A 24 16.33 3.56 8.99
C SER A 24 16.58 2.72 10.22
N LYS A 25 17.00 3.41 11.23
CA LYS A 25 16.64 3.05 12.59
C LYS A 25 15.13 3.29 12.70
N ARG A 26 14.34 2.32 12.29
CA ARG A 26 12.92 2.48 12.20
C ARG A 26 12.27 2.14 13.53
N ARG A 27 11.93 3.13 14.30
CA ARG A 27 10.74 3.09 15.15
C ARG A 27 9.79 4.15 14.66
N LEU A 28 9.00 3.77 13.67
CA LEU A 28 7.84 4.57 13.38
C LEU A 28 6.74 4.21 14.35
N PRO A 29 6.10 5.20 14.88
CA PRO A 29 4.84 4.99 15.54
C PRO A 29 3.74 4.82 14.50
N TYR A 30 3.69 3.68 13.83
CA TYR A 30 2.45 3.27 13.16
C TYR A 30 1.31 3.08 14.16
N GLN A 31 1.57 3.34 15.45
CA GLN A 31 0.56 3.36 16.50
C GLN A 31 -0.65 4.22 16.15
N TYR A 32 -0.44 5.38 15.52
CA TYR A 32 -1.54 6.26 15.08
C TYR A 32 -2.32 5.65 13.93
N SER A 33 -1.64 5.04 12.98
CA SER A 33 -2.28 4.27 11.91
C SER A 33 -3.09 3.13 12.48
N ILE A 34 -2.45 2.25 13.24
CA ILE A 34 -3.09 1.08 13.85
C ILE A 34 -4.30 1.50 14.70
N ALA A 35 -4.20 2.58 15.47
CA ALA A 35 -5.29 3.09 16.27
C ALA A 35 -6.46 3.60 15.42
N SER A 36 -6.20 4.35 14.34
CA SER A 36 -7.24 4.83 13.44
C SER A 36 -7.95 3.67 12.74
N TRP A 37 -7.19 2.71 12.20
CA TRP A 37 -7.73 1.52 11.55
C TRP A 37 -8.48 0.60 12.50
N ARG A 38 -8.04 0.48 13.76
CA ARG A 38 -8.77 -0.30 14.77
C ARG A 38 -10.15 0.29 15.03
N GLN A 39 -10.25 1.61 15.23
CA GLN A 39 -11.53 2.29 15.45
C GLN A 39 -12.45 2.17 14.22
N TRP A 40 -11.89 2.33 13.01
CA TRP A 40 -12.65 2.13 11.79
C TRP A 40 -13.16 0.69 11.64
N CYS A 41 -12.33 -0.30 11.94
CA CYS A 41 -12.70 -1.72 11.91
C CYS A 41 -13.81 -2.03 12.92
N GLU A 42 -13.72 -1.51 14.13
CA GLU A 42 -14.77 -1.67 15.14
C GLU A 42 -16.11 -1.10 14.67
N LYS A 43 -16.10 0.13 14.09
CA LYS A 43 -17.28 0.78 13.54
C LYS A 43 -17.94 -0.03 12.42
N HIS A 44 -17.18 -0.68 11.57
CA HIS A 44 -17.64 -1.42 10.40
C HIS A 44 -17.69 -2.94 10.57
N ASN A 45 -17.50 -3.44 11.80
CA ASN A 45 -17.47 -4.87 12.12
C ASN A 45 -16.48 -5.66 11.23
N CYS A 46 -15.29 -5.08 11.07
CA CYS A 46 -14.14 -5.69 10.40
C CYS A 46 -13.09 -6.12 11.42
N GLU A 47 -12.15 -6.97 11.01
CA GLU A 47 -11.01 -7.38 11.83
C GLU A 47 -9.73 -6.72 11.30
N LEU A 48 -8.91 -6.15 12.20
CA LEU A 48 -7.59 -5.64 11.86
C LEU A 48 -6.54 -6.72 12.13
N PHE A 49 -5.83 -7.16 11.10
CA PHE A 49 -4.71 -8.09 11.21
C PHE A 49 -3.40 -7.38 10.89
N VAL A 50 -2.55 -7.20 11.91
CA VAL A 50 -1.25 -6.57 11.79
C VAL A 50 -0.16 -7.63 11.83
N LEU A 51 0.63 -7.71 10.75
CA LEU A 51 1.79 -8.59 10.66
C LEU A 51 3.04 -7.84 11.16
N ASN A 52 3.74 -8.41 12.15
CA ASN A 52 4.91 -7.77 12.76
C ASN A 52 6.24 -8.41 12.38
N ASP A 53 6.21 -9.53 11.65
CA ASP A 53 7.40 -10.26 11.23
C ASP A 53 7.45 -10.46 9.71
N LEU A 54 8.68 -10.40 9.17
CA LEU A 54 8.92 -10.71 7.77
C LEU A 54 8.70 -12.21 7.51
N LEU A 55 8.11 -12.52 6.35
CA LEU A 55 8.00 -13.91 5.84
C LEU A 55 9.33 -14.41 5.29
N PHE A 56 10.08 -13.52 4.66
CA PHE A 56 11.40 -13.74 4.09
C PHE A 56 12.34 -12.63 4.53
N PRO A 57 13.67 -12.89 4.61
CA PRO A 57 14.63 -11.81 4.76
C PRO A 57 14.38 -10.70 3.71
N ASN A 58 14.40 -9.43 4.13
CA ASN A 58 14.14 -8.31 3.22
C ASN A 58 15.15 -8.22 2.05
N THR A 59 16.34 -8.82 2.22
CA THR A 59 17.34 -8.98 1.17
C THR A 59 16.99 -10.06 0.13
N GLU A 60 16.11 -10.98 0.48
CA GLU A 60 15.64 -12.02 -0.45
C GLU A 60 14.39 -11.55 -1.20
N MET A 61 13.42 -10.97 -0.49
CA MET A 61 12.20 -10.43 -1.05
C MET A 61 11.86 -9.12 -0.34
N PRO A 62 11.73 -7.99 -1.07
CA PRO A 62 11.31 -6.73 -0.48
C PRO A 62 9.97 -6.87 0.24
N ILE A 63 9.82 -6.15 1.36
CA ILE A 63 8.61 -6.18 2.19
C ILE A 63 7.33 -5.93 1.36
N CYS A 64 7.38 -5.05 0.36
CA CYS A 64 6.25 -4.74 -0.49
C CYS A 64 5.74 -5.95 -1.29
N PHE A 65 6.62 -6.86 -1.73
CA PHE A 65 6.20 -8.10 -2.37
C PHE A 65 5.69 -9.15 -1.39
N GLN A 66 6.13 -9.13 -0.13
CA GLN A 66 5.72 -10.14 0.86
C GLN A 66 4.23 -10.06 1.20
N ARG A 67 3.59 -8.91 1.02
CA ARG A 67 2.15 -8.77 1.27
C ARG A 67 1.26 -9.55 0.31
N HIS A 68 1.79 -9.98 -0.86
CA HIS A 68 1.07 -10.86 -1.78
C HIS A 68 0.89 -12.29 -1.25
N TYR A 69 1.56 -12.67 -0.15
CA TYR A 69 1.28 -13.90 0.59
C TYR A 69 0.04 -13.81 1.51
N ILE A 70 -0.78 -12.79 1.35
CA ILE A 70 -1.91 -12.47 2.23
C ILE A 70 -2.88 -13.65 2.42
N PHE A 71 -3.15 -14.44 1.38
CA PHE A 71 -4.01 -15.61 1.47
C PHE A 71 -3.36 -16.77 2.25
N ASP A 72 -2.05 -16.94 2.13
CA ASP A 72 -1.31 -17.94 2.89
C ASP A 72 -1.22 -17.54 4.36
N LEU A 73 -1.06 -16.25 4.64
CA LEU A 73 -1.11 -15.69 6.00
C LEU A 73 -2.49 -15.92 6.65
N MET A 74 -3.59 -15.65 5.94
CA MET A 74 -4.93 -15.93 6.46
C MET A 74 -5.10 -17.41 6.79
N LYS A 75 -4.65 -18.28 5.88
CA LYS A 75 -4.72 -19.74 6.07
C LYS A 75 -3.85 -20.19 7.26
N ALA A 76 -2.62 -19.71 7.38
CA ALA A 76 -1.70 -20.08 8.45
C ALA A 76 -2.20 -19.67 9.83
N ASN A 77 -2.95 -18.57 9.91
CA ASN A 77 -3.53 -18.05 11.15
C ASN A 77 -4.98 -18.51 11.39
N ASN A 78 -5.53 -19.38 10.55
CA ASN A 78 -6.92 -19.85 10.60
C ASN A 78 -7.93 -18.69 10.59
N ILE A 79 -7.64 -17.62 9.85
CA ILE A 79 -8.51 -16.44 9.72
C ILE A 79 -9.42 -16.65 8.51
N GLU A 80 -10.73 -16.64 8.79
CA GLU A 80 -11.75 -16.65 7.77
C GLU A 80 -12.07 -15.24 7.29
N TYR A 81 -12.33 -15.08 5.98
CA TYR A 81 -12.60 -13.79 5.35
C TYR A 81 -13.53 -13.92 4.16
N ASP A 82 -14.25 -12.83 3.88
CA ASP A 82 -14.94 -12.62 2.61
C ASP A 82 -14.12 -11.73 1.69
N GLN A 83 -13.61 -10.62 2.23
CA GLN A 83 -12.71 -9.68 1.55
C GLN A 83 -11.57 -9.28 2.47
N ILE A 84 -10.41 -8.94 1.87
CA ILE A 84 -9.24 -8.45 2.58
C ILE A 84 -8.77 -7.17 1.91
N LEU A 85 -8.64 -6.09 2.70
CA LEU A 85 -7.91 -4.89 2.32
C LEU A 85 -6.45 -5.08 2.72
N SER A 86 -5.51 -4.91 1.81
CA SER A 86 -4.11 -4.63 2.13
C SER A 86 -3.90 -3.13 2.09
N VAL A 87 -3.41 -2.55 3.19
CA VAL A 87 -3.16 -1.12 3.30
C VAL A 87 -1.77 -0.86 3.88
N ASP A 88 -1.11 0.20 3.39
CA ASP A 88 0.19 0.62 3.90
C ASP A 88 0.08 1.15 5.34
N ALA A 89 1.10 0.85 6.14
CA ALA A 89 1.11 1.20 7.56
C ALA A 89 1.30 2.71 7.82
N ASP A 90 1.74 3.49 6.83
CA ASP A 90 1.88 4.94 6.91
C ASP A 90 0.58 5.69 6.54
N THR A 91 -0.58 5.13 6.90
CA THR A 91 -1.90 5.69 6.57
C THR A 91 -2.69 6.06 7.83
N ILE A 92 -3.54 7.08 7.73
CA ILE A 92 -4.61 7.39 8.71
C ILE A 92 -5.95 7.31 7.98
N VAL A 93 -6.91 6.58 8.54
CA VAL A 93 -8.28 6.53 8.02
C VAL A 93 -9.15 7.54 8.77
N HIS A 94 -10.04 8.24 8.05
CA HIS A 94 -11.00 9.17 8.66
C HIS A 94 -12.09 8.39 9.44
N PRO A 95 -12.54 8.86 10.61
CA PRO A 95 -13.57 8.16 11.42
C PRO A 95 -14.91 7.99 10.69
N ASP A 96 -15.21 8.89 9.74
CA ASP A 96 -16.42 8.84 8.93
C ASP A 96 -16.21 8.22 7.53
N CYS A 97 -15.04 7.63 7.27
CA CYS A 97 -14.80 6.92 6.03
C CYS A 97 -15.87 5.85 5.82
N PRO A 98 -16.57 5.88 4.67
CA PRO A 98 -17.60 4.88 4.39
C PRO A 98 -17.00 3.48 4.25
N ASN A 99 -17.88 2.47 4.32
CA ASN A 99 -17.47 1.07 4.16
C ASN A 99 -17.13 0.77 2.69
N PHE A 100 -15.87 0.92 2.33
CA PHE A 100 -15.39 0.69 0.97
C PHE A 100 -15.49 -0.78 0.53
N PHE A 101 -15.63 -1.74 1.44
CA PHE A 101 -15.87 -3.15 1.08
C PHE A 101 -17.19 -3.36 0.33
N GLU A 102 -18.16 -2.47 0.52
CA GLU A 102 -19.42 -2.48 -0.20
C GLU A 102 -19.31 -1.95 -1.64
N MET A 103 -18.20 -1.30 -1.98
CA MET A 103 -17.97 -0.66 -3.28
C MET A 103 -17.21 -1.54 -4.27
N THR A 104 -16.72 -2.72 -3.81
CA THR A 104 -15.81 -3.57 -4.60
C THR A 104 -16.48 -4.27 -5.77
N ASN A 105 -17.79 -4.53 -5.69
CA ASN A 105 -18.52 -5.36 -6.66
C ASN A 105 -17.88 -6.74 -6.90
N GLY A 106 -17.14 -7.25 -5.91
CA GLY A 106 -16.41 -8.52 -5.98
C GLY A 106 -15.20 -8.50 -6.93
N LYS A 107 -14.76 -7.32 -7.39
CA LYS A 107 -13.59 -7.12 -8.25
C LYS A 107 -12.34 -6.83 -7.42
N TYR A 108 -11.17 -6.94 -8.06
CA TYR A 108 -9.92 -6.42 -7.52
C TYR A 108 -10.03 -4.90 -7.41
N THR A 109 -10.00 -4.37 -6.21
CA THR A 109 -10.32 -2.95 -5.98
C THR A 109 -9.08 -2.21 -5.55
N VAL A 110 -8.78 -1.13 -6.24
CA VAL A 110 -7.59 -0.28 -6.06
C VAL A 110 -7.99 1.19 -6.07
N VAL A 111 -7.07 2.06 -5.70
CA VAL A 111 -7.31 3.51 -5.69
C VAL A 111 -6.48 4.18 -6.77
N GLN A 112 -7.11 5.07 -7.52
CA GLN A 112 -6.45 5.85 -8.56
C GLN A 112 -5.29 6.64 -7.96
N ILE A 113 -4.11 6.53 -8.59
CA ILE A 113 -3.01 7.43 -8.30
C ILE A 113 -3.13 8.67 -9.18
N ASP A 114 -3.06 9.83 -8.56
CA ASP A 114 -3.15 11.11 -9.23
C ASP A 114 -1.97 12.00 -8.82
N GLY A 115 -0.83 11.79 -9.43
CA GLY A 115 0.37 12.59 -9.15
C GLY A 115 1.64 11.92 -9.59
N SER A 116 2.74 12.67 -9.55
CA SER A 116 4.04 12.19 -10.02
C SER A 116 4.01 11.56 -11.41
N TRP A 117 3.32 12.21 -12.36
CA TRP A 117 3.15 11.71 -13.73
C TRP A 117 4.47 11.35 -14.42
N ASP A 118 5.53 12.10 -14.18
CA ASP A 118 6.87 11.78 -14.69
C ASP A 118 7.34 10.40 -14.17
N TRP A 119 7.15 10.13 -12.89
CA TRP A 119 7.50 8.84 -12.28
C TRP A 119 6.65 7.70 -12.84
N ILE A 120 5.34 7.91 -12.99
CA ILE A 120 4.41 6.91 -13.53
C ILE A 120 4.80 6.58 -14.97
N MET A 121 4.98 7.58 -15.82
CA MET A 121 5.33 7.39 -17.23
C MET A 121 6.66 6.66 -17.40
N ARG A 122 7.69 7.02 -16.64
CA ARG A 122 8.97 6.32 -16.67
C ARG A 122 8.86 4.89 -16.15
N SER A 123 8.07 4.66 -15.11
CA SER A 123 7.83 3.31 -14.60
C SER A 123 7.15 2.44 -15.65
N ILE A 124 6.10 2.95 -16.30
CA ILE A 124 5.41 2.24 -17.38
C ILE A 124 6.37 1.93 -18.53
N GLU A 125 7.12 2.92 -19.00
CA GLU A 125 8.07 2.73 -20.10
C GLU A 125 9.13 1.68 -19.77
N ASN A 126 9.77 1.80 -18.62
CA ASN A 126 10.85 0.91 -18.23
C ASN A 126 10.36 -0.54 -18.08
N TYR A 127 9.24 -0.75 -17.37
CA TYR A 127 8.72 -2.10 -17.18
C TYR A 127 8.16 -2.69 -18.46
N SER A 128 7.49 -1.90 -19.29
CA SER A 128 7.06 -2.31 -20.62
C SER A 128 8.20 -2.85 -21.46
N ASN A 129 9.30 -2.09 -21.54
CA ASN A 129 10.43 -2.42 -22.39
C ASN A 129 11.28 -3.59 -21.87
N HIS A 130 11.45 -3.70 -20.55
CA HIS A 130 12.40 -4.64 -19.96
C HIS A 130 11.77 -5.95 -19.45
N ILE A 131 10.47 -5.94 -19.10
CA ILE A 131 9.81 -7.11 -18.52
C ILE A 131 8.58 -7.55 -19.32
N PHE A 132 7.72 -6.60 -19.70
CA PHE A 132 6.41 -6.90 -20.29
C PHE A 132 6.35 -6.83 -21.82
N ASN A 133 7.48 -7.06 -22.49
CA ASN A 133 7.59 -7.23 -23.94
C ASN A 133 6.90 -6.14 -24.77
N GLY A 134 6.97 -4.90 -24.33
CA GLY A 134 6.38 -3.75 -25.03
C GLY A 134 4.87 -3.58 -24.79
N PHE A 135 4.28 -4.28 -23.82
CA PHE A 135 2.87 -4.09 -23.47
C PHE A 135 2.60 -2.63 -23.11
N LYS A 136 1.61 -2.03 -23.76
CA LYS A 136 1.22 -0.63 -23.53
C LYS A 136 0.12 -0.58 -22.50
N MET A 137 0.50 -0.30 -21.27
CA MET A 137 -0.45 -0.14 -20.18
C MET A 137 -1.15 1.24 -20.29
N PRO A 138 -2.48 1.31 -20.10
CA PRO A 138 -3.20 2.59 -19.98
C PRO A 138 -2.73 3.35 -18.73
N TRP A 139 -2.07 4.47 -18.93
CA TRP A 139 -1.50 5.27 -17.83
C TRP A 139 -2.55 5.90 -16.92
N ASP A 140 -3.72 6.20 -17.46
CA ASP A 140 -4.88 6.75 -16.73
C ASP A 140 -5.57 5.72 -15.83
N GLN A 141 -5.18 4.46 -15.93
CA GLN A 141 -5.64 3.37 -15.07
C GLN A 141 -4.55 2.91 -14.08
N TYR A 142 -3.42 3.61 -14.04
CA TYR A 142 -2.37 3.31 -13.08
C TYR A 142 -2.83 3.67 -11.68
N PHE A 143 -2.63 2.76 -10.73
CA PHE A 143 -3.10 2.90 -9.36
C PHE A 143 -1.95 2.77 -8.36
N ASP A 144 -2.20 3.22 -7.14
CA ASP A 144 -1.31 3.09 -5.99
C ASP A 144 -1.46 1.71 -5.35
N SER A 145 -0.33 1.08 -5.03
CA SER A 145 -0.32 -0.22 -4.35
C SER A 145 -0.42 -0.11 -2.83
N GLY A 146 -0.47 1.08 -2.27
CA GLY A 146 -0.69 1.31 -0.84
C GLY A 146 -2.09 0.95 -0.35
N PHE A 147 -3.01 0.68 -1.27
CA PHE A 147 -4.39 0.26 -0.97
C PHE A 147 -4.92 -0.69 -2.05
N TRP A 148 -5.25 -1.92 -1.70
CA TRP A 148 -5.96 -2.82 -2.60
C TRP A 148 -6.81 -3.84 -1.84
N ILE A 149 -7.99 -4.17 -2.40
CA ILE A 149 -8.94 -5.11 -1.81
C ILE A 149 -9.07 -6.33 -2.70
N VAL A 150 -8.97 -7.50 -2.09
CA VAL A 150 -9.11 -8.81 -2.73
C VAL A 150 -10.16 -9.67 -2.03
N ASN A 151 -10.59 -10.73 -2.73
CA ASN A 151 -11.42 -11.78 -2.20
C ASN A 151 -10.94 -13.16 -2.70
N LYS A 152 -11.60 -14.23 -2.31
CA LYS A 152 -11.18 -15.62 -2.63
C LYS A 152 -10.94 -15.89 -4.12
N LYS A 153 -11.58 -15.13 -5.04
CA LYS A 153 -11.38 -15.29 -6.50
C LYS A 153 -9.99 -14.84 -6.95
N HIS A 154 -9.33 -13.97 -6.20
CA HIS A 154 -8.03 -13.39 -6.56
C HIS A 154 -6.84 -14.20 -6.02
N LYS A 155 -7.10 -15.34 -5.35
CA LYS A 155 -6.04 -16.14 -4.72
C LYS A 155 -4.96 -16.59 -5.72
N ASP A 156 -5.38 -17.08 -6.88
CA ASP A 156 -4.44 -17.56 -7.89
C ASP A 156 -3.66 -16.39 -8.51
N PHE A 157 -4.28 -15.21 -8.60
CA PHE A 157 -3.60 -14.00 -9.04
C PHE A 157 -2.53 -13.55 -8.03
N GLU A 158 -2.86 -13.48 -6.73
CA GLU A 158 -1.87 -13.13 -5.70
C GLU A 158 -0.69 -14.12 -5.67
N LYS A 159 -0.99 -15.41 -5.86
CA LYS A 159 0.05 -16.41 -6.03
C LYS A 159 0.91 -16.12 -7.28
N SER A 160 0.30 -15.73 -8.39
CA SER A 160 1.05 -15.37 -9.60
C SER A 160 1.96 -14.16 -9.40
N MET A 161 1.61 -13.22 -8.51
CA MET A 161 2.48 -12.09 -8.15
C MET A 161 3.74 -12.55 -7.41
N THR A 162 3.60 -13.49 -6.48
CA THR A 162 4.77 -14.06 -5.78
C THR A 162 5.64 -14.91 -6.71
N ASP A 163 5.03 -15.74 -7.56
CA ASP A 163 5.75 -16.52 -8.57
C ASP A 163 6.49 -15.59 -9.54
N PHE A 164 5.84 -14.55 -10.03
CA PHE A 164 6.44 -13.54 -10.90
C PHE A 164 7.66 -12.86 -10.27
N TYR A 165 7.61 -12.52 -8.98
CA TYR A 165 8.76 -11.97 -8.28
C TYR A 165 9.95 -12.93 -8.31
N TRP A 166 9.74 -14.19 -7.94
CA TRP A 166 10.83 -15.18 -7.89
C TRP A 166 11.42 -15.46 -9.28
N GLU A 167 10.60 -15.50 -10.31
CA GLU A 167 11.02 -15.71 -11.70
C GLU A 167 11.79 -14.52 -12.28
N ASN A 168 11.48 -13.30 -11.85
CA ASN A 168 12.02 -12.06 -12.41
C ASN A 168 12.89 -11.27 -11.42
N LYS A 169 13.24 -11.82 -10.28
CA LYS A 169 13.94 -11.13 -9.18
C LYS A 169 15.14 -10.30 -9.65
N GLU A 170 16.04 -10.90 -10.41
CA GLU A 170 17.26 -10.24 -10.88
C GLU A 170 16.94 -9.05 -11.81
N LYS A 171 15.97 -9.20 -12.70
CA LYS A 171 15.53 -8.13 -13.61
C LYS A 171 14.86 -7.00 -12.85
N LEU A 172 14.01 -7.32 -11.87
CA LEU A 172 13.35 -6.33 -11.02
C LEU A 172 14.38 -5.50 -10.26
N GLN A 173 15.37 -6.16 -9.65
CA GLN A 173 16.47 -5.50 -8.96
C GLN A 173 17.29 -4.61 -9.91
N GLN A 174 17.58 -5.09 -11.10
CA GLN A 174 18.32 -4.32 -12.11
C GLN A 174 17.57 -3.07 -12.54
N ILE A 175 16.25 -3.16 -12.78
CA ILE A 175 15.40 -2.02 -13.14
C ILE A 175 15.39 -0.99 -12.01
N GLU A 176 15.17 -1.43 -10.78
CA GLU A 176 15.14 -0.56 -9.62
C GLU A 176 16.48 0.17 -9.42
N GLN A 177 17.59 -0.54 -9.51
CA GLN A 177 18.94 0.04 -9.41
C GLN A 177 19.28 1.00 -10.55
N THR A 178 18.80 0.72 -11.75
CA THR A 178 19.13 1.53 -12.93
C THR A 178 18.26 2.77 -13.05
N PHE A 179 16.98 2.63 -12.79
CA PHE A 179 16.00 3.69 -13.08
C PHE A 179 15.41 4.33 -11.82
N HIS A 180 15.65 3.75 -10.64
CA HIS A 180 15.16 4.24 -9.35
C HIS A 180 13.65 4.46 -9.31
N ASN A 181 12.91 3.63 -10.04
CA ASN A 181 11.46 3.66 -10.06
C ASN A 181 10.86 2.26 -10.14
N GLY A 182 9.60 2.16 -9.72
CA GLY A 182 8.89 0.90 -9.61
C GLY A 182 9.43 0.06 -8.45
N THR A 183 8.53 -0.46 -7.69
CA THR A 183 8.74 -1.52 -6.72
C THR A 183 7.78 -2.64 -7.13
N GLU A 184 6.96 -3.16 -6.24
CA GLU A 184 5.89 -4.07 -6.64
C GLU A 184 4.69 -3.35 -7.29
N GLN A 185 4.54 -2.04 -7.09
CA GLN A 185 3.41 -1.28 -7.63
C GLN A 185 3.32 -1.36 -9.16
N THR A 186 4.43 -1.16 -9.87
CA THR A 186 4.42 -1.22 -11.32
C THR A 186 4.17 -2.64 -11.85
N PRO A 187 4.86 -3.69 -11.37
CA PRO A 187 4.49 -5.07 -11.68
C PRO A 187 3.03 -5.40 -11.42
N LEU A 188 2.48 -5.02 -10.27
CA LEU A 188 1.07 -5.28 -9.93
C LEU A 188 0.12 -4.64 -10.95
N ASN A 189 0.36 -3.38 -11.31
CA ASN A 189 -0.39 -2.68 -12.36
C ASN A 189 -0.34 -3.45 -13.68
N PHE A 190 0.85 -3.85 -14.15
CA PHE A 190 1.00 -4.61 -15.39
C PHE A 190 0.34 -5.99 -15.31
N MET A 191 0.55 -6.72 -14.22
CA MET A 191 0.03 -8.07 -14.06
C MET A 191 -1.50 -8.11 -14.04
N LEU A 192 -2.17 -7.14 -13.41
CA LEU A 192 -3.64 -7.05 -13.45
C LEU A 192 -4.15 -6.85 -14.89
N HIS A 193 -3.52 -5.97 -15.66
CA HIS A 193 -3.91 -5.71 -17.04
C HIS A 193 -3.59 -6.89 -17.98
N THR A 194 -2.41 -7.47 -17.89
CA THR A 194 -2.00 -8.58 -18.77
C THR A 194 -2.77 -9.87 -18.50
N ASN A 195 -3.21 -10.07 -17.26
CA ASN A 195 -4.05 -11.22 -16.88
C ASN A 195 -5.56 -10.94 -17.02
N ASN A 196 -5.95 -9.77 -17.52
CA ASN A 196 -7.35 -9.36 -17.69
C ASN A 196 -8.18 -9.50 -16.40
N ILE A 197 -7.60 -9.13 -15.27
CA ILE A 197 -8.31 -9.12 -13.99
C ILE A 197 -9.26 -7.92 -13.96
N ASP A 198 -10.52 -8.18 -13.64
CA ASP A 198 -11.51 -7.10 -13.46
C ASP A 198 -11.16 -6.21 -12.28
N ILE A 199 -11.03 -4.92 -12.53
CA ILE A 199 -10.64 -3.91 -11.54
C ILE A 199 -11.82 -2.98 -11.23
N THR A 200 -11.98 -2.62 -9.95
CA THR A 200 -12.72 -1.43 -9.52
C THR A 200 -11.68 -0.36 -9.14
N LEU A 201 -11.70 0.77 -9.80
CA LEU A 201 -10.84 1.90 -9.52
C LEU A 201 -11.62 2.91 -8.67
N LEU A 202 -11.29 2.99 -7.37
CA LEU A 202 -11.84 3.99 -6.47
C LEU A 202 -11.16 5.34 -6.70
N PRO A 203 -11.87 6.45 -6.45
CA PRO A 203 -11.30 7.77 -6.57
C PRO A 203 -10.23 8.03 -5.51
N TYR A 204 -9.39 9.04 -5.78
CA TYR A 204 -8.18 9.39 -5.02
C TYR A 204 -8.41 9.60 -3.51
N GLU A 205 -9.58 10.09 -3.12
CA GLU A 205 -9.93 10.33 -1.71
C GLU A 205 -9.91 9.06 -0.83
N TYR A 206 -9.92 7.88 -1.44
CA TYR A 206 -9.81 6.60 -0.71
C TYR A 206 -8.37 6.14 -0.45
N ASN A 207 -7.37 6.83 -0.98
CA ASN A 207 -5.97 6.71 -0.58
C ASN A 207 -5.18 7.93 -1.09
N MET A 208 -5.26 9.04 -0.37
CA MET A 208 -4.58 10.28 -0.73
C MET A 208 -3.08 10.14 -0.50
N ASN A 209 -2.37 9.76 -1.54
CA ASN A 209 -0.92 9.63 -1.55
C ASN A 209 -0.23 10.86 -2.18
N ASP A 210 1.10 10.94 -2.06
CA ASP A 210 1.90 12.04 -2.61
C ASP A 210 1.38 13.44 -2.21
N MET A 211 0.72 13.55 -1.07
CA MET A 211 0.02 14.76 -0.63
C MET A 211 0.92 15.99 -0.57
N HIS A 212 2.17 15.83 -0.14
CA HIS A 212 3.13 16.93 -0.13
C HIS A 212 3.43 17.45 -1.55
N ARG A 213 3.68 16.56 -2.50
CA ARG A 213 3.98 16.93 -3.89
C ARG A 213 2.80 17.59 -4.60
N LYS A 214 1.59 17.25 -4.18
CA LYS A 214 0.34 17.84 -4.69
C LYS A 214 -0.03 19.14 -3.99
N GLY A 215 0.69 19.54 -2.95
CA GLY A 215 0.40 20.74 -2.17
C GLY A 215 -0.89 20.67 -1.35
N VAL A 216 -1.34 19.45 -1.01
CA VAL A 216 -2.55 19.24 -0.20
C VAL A 216 -2.26 18.92 1.26
N LEU A 217 -1.00 18.67 1.60
CA LEU A 217 -0.56 18.47 2.98
C LEU A 217 -0.18 19.82 3.57
N ASP A 218 -1.07 20.39 4.36
CA ASP A 218 -0.93 21.70 4.99
C ASP A 218 -1.20 21.64 6.50
N GLU A 219 -0.79 22.72 7.21
CA GLU A 219 -0.92 22.82 8.67
C GLU A 219 -2.38 22.86 9.15
N ASP A 220 -3.31 23.26 8.29
CA ASP A 220 -4.75 23.34 8.59
C ASP A 220 -5.46 22.00 8.35
N LEU A 221 -4.74 21.00 7.84
CA LEU A 221 -5.24 19.66 7.52
C LEU A 221 -6.48 19.69 6.63
N THR A 222 -6.49 20.57 5.64
CA THR A 222 -7.64 20.80 4.75
C THR A 222 -8.06 19.51 4.01
N MET A 223 -7.10 18.60 3.75
CA MET A 223 -7.38 17.31 3.14
C MET A 223 -8.39 16.47 3.94
N THR A 224 -8.47 16.65 5.27
CA THR A 224 -9.42 15.90 6.11
C THR A 224 -10.88 16.24 5.86
N LYS A 225 -11.14 17.33 5.15
CA LYS A 225 -12.51 17.74 4.76
C LYS A 225 -12.97 17.10 3.45
N THR A 226 -12.06 16.50 2.70
CA THR A 226 -12.34 16.01 1.34
C THR A 226 -11.92 14.55 1.11
N GLY A 227 -11.00 14.03 1.89
CA GLY A 227 -10.49 12.67 1.74
C GLY A 227 -10.89 11.74 2.89
N TRP A 228 -10.68 10.46 2.68
CA TRP A 228 -11.03 9.40 3.63
C TRP A 228 -9.82 8.66 4.21
N ILE A 229 -8.78 8.47 3.40
CA ILE A 229 -7.55 7.79 3.82
C ILE A 229 -6.37 8.62 3.36
N TYR A 230 -5.44 8.90 4.26
CA TYR A 230 -4.29 9.79 4.06
C TYR A 230 -3.01 8.98 4.19
N GLN A 231 -2.22 8.89 3.10
CA GLN A 231 -0.95 8.18 3.08
C GLN A 231 0.22 9.16 3.14
N TYR A 232 1.14 8.93 4.07
CA TYR A 232 2.26 9.83 4.38
C TYR A 232 3.56 9.41 3.70
N ASN A 233 3.45 9.00 2.44
CA ASN A 233 4.59 8.71 1.58
C ASN A 233 5.25 10.00 1.02
N ALA A 234 6.46 9.87 0.48
CA ALA A 234 7.16 10.92 -0.27
C ALA A 234 7.28 12.29 0.42
N ILE A 235 7.31 12.32 1.75
CA ILE A 235 7.49 13.55 2.54
C ILE A 235 8.97 13.92 2.53
N PRO A 236 9.36 15.17 2.15
CA PRO A 236 10.74 15.59 2.11
C PRO A 236 11.34 15.71 3.52
N ASN A 237 12.67 15.60 3.58
CA ASN A 237 13.44 15.71 4.84
C ASN A 237 13.02 14.71 5.92
N ASN A 238 12.46 13.58 5.52
CA ASN A 238 11.92 12.57 6.40
C ASN A 238 13.03 11.66 6.99
N LYS A 239 14.02 12.27 7.66
CA LYS A 239 15.05 11.51 8.36
C LYS A 239 14.42 10.70 9.48
N ASN A 240 14.73 9.40 9.51
CA ASN A 240 14.16 8.46 10.47
C ASN A 240 12.62 8.51 10.53
N TYR A 241 11.99 8.90 9.42
CA TYR A 241 10.51 9.05 9.32
C TYR A 241 9.89 10.07 10.28
N GLU A 242 10.67 10.96 10.87
CA GLU A 242 10.18 11.95 11.83
C GLU A 242 9.08 12.84 11.22
N ALA A 243 9.23 13.25 9.96
CA ALA A 243 8.23 14.07 9.30
C ALA A 243 6.92 13.32 9.03
N ALA A 244 6.98 12.06 8.58
CA ALA A 244 5.80 11.23 8.41
C ALA A 244 5.08 11.01 9.75
N THR A 245 5.86 10.72 10.79
CA THR A 245 5.36 10.57 12.16
C THR A 245 4.63 11.81 12.66
N TYR A 246 5.23 12.97 12.48
CA TYR A 246 4.63 14.26 12.85
C TYR A 246 3.25 14.45 12.19
N TRP A 247 3.18 14.24 10.88
CA TRP A 247 1.94 14.40 10.14
C TRP A 247 0.88 13.36 10.50
N MET A 248 1.28 12.11 10.71
CA MET A 248 0.37 11.05 11.16
C MET A 248 -0.21 11.36 12.54
N GLN A 249 0.65 11.75 13.50
CA GLN A 249 0.22 12.16 14.82
C GLN A 249 -0.73 13.34 14.75
N LYS A 250 -0.35 14.40 14.05
CA LYS A 250 -1.13 15.61 13.92
C LYS A 250 -2.52 15.33 13.33
N THR A 251 -2.58 14.53 12.27
CA THR A 251 -3.85 14.16 11.64
C THR A 251 -4.69 13.28 12.55
N TYR A 252 -4.08 12.31 13.22
CA TYR A 252 -4.79 11.47 14.17
C TYR A 252 -5.38 12.31 15.31
N GLU A 253 -4.57 13.16 15.93
CA GLU A 253 -5.04 14.01 17.03
C GLU A 253 -6.15 14.99 16.62
N HIS A 254 -6.11 15.46 15.38
CA HIS A 254 -7.16 16.30 14.80
C HIS A 254 -8.48 15.55 14.65
N LEU A 255 -8.45 14.30 14.19
CA LEU A 255 -9.64 13.52 13.87
C LEU A 255 -10.21 12.74 15.08
N TYR A 256 -9.34 12.29 15.95
CA TYR A 256 -9.68 11.33 17.01
C TYR A 256 -9.38 11.86 18.44
N GLY A 257 -8.69 12.99 18.54
CA GLY A 257 -8.13 13.44 19.81
C GLY A 257 -6.79 12.76 20.15
N LYS A 258 -6.27 13.03 21.34
CA LYS A 258 -5.01 12.44 21.77
C LYS A 258 -5.12 10.91 21.90
N LEU A 259 -4.09 10.20 21.44
CA LEU A 259 -3.99 8.78 21.67
C LEU A 259 -3.80 8.56 23.18
N ASN A 260 -4.72 7.82 23.80
CA ASN A 260 -4.57 7.42 25.18
C ASN A 260 -3.59 6.26 25.25
N ASP A 261 -2.64 6.34 26.20
CA ASP A 261 -1.63 5.32 26.48
C ASP A 261 -2.26 3.98 26.91
#